data_1a277766e46ea3d9862d4336f3047a47
#
_entry.id   1a277766e46ea3d9862d4336f3047a47
#
_cell.length_a   1.000
_cell.length_b   1.000
_cell.length_c   1.000
_cell.angle_alpha   90.00
_cell.angle_beta   90.00
_cell.angle_gamma   90.00
#
_symmetry.space_group_name_H-M   'P 1'
#
loop_
_entity.id
_entity.type
_entity.pdbx_description
1 polymer ?
#
loop_
_entity_poly.entity_id
_entity_poly.type
_entity_poly.pdbx_seq_one_letter_code
_entity_poly.pdbx_strand_id
1 'polypeptide(L)'
;METFNNVINSGQLVLVDFFATWCQPCKAMHPILEQVKSVLGDRIRIIKVDMDKYGETASQFRIQSVPTLMLFRNGEVLWRTSGVVDKAELLATLDPFLT
;
A
#
# COMPACT_ATOMS: atom_id res chain seq x y z
N MET A 1 18.26 -9.94 2.11
CA MET A 1 17.12 -9.64 1.23
C MET A 1 15.88 -9.34 2.08
N GLU A 2 15.22 -8.25 1.80
CA GLU A 2 13.97 -7.94 2.50
C GLU A 2 12.84 -8.82 1.99
N THR A 3 12.09 -9.42 2.89
CA THR A 3 10.85 -10.12 2.56
C THR A 3 9.66 -9.20 2.86
N PHE A 4 8.49 -9.55 2.34
CA PHE A 4 7.28 -8.82 2.65
C PHE A 4 7.03 -8.77 4.16
N ASN A 5 7.16 -9.93 4.83
CA ASN A 5 6.96 -10.01 6.29
C ASN A 5 7.96 -9.13 7.05
N ASN A 6 9.22 -9.09 6.61
CA ASN A 6 10.23 -8.23 7.24
C ASN A 6 9.84 -6.76 7.12
N VAL A 7 9.34 -6.35 5.97
CA VAL A 7 8.98 -4.95 5.73
C VAL A 7 7.80 -4.54 6.61
N ILE A 8 6.71 -5.32 6.63
CA ILE A 8 5.51 -4.95 7.40
C ILE A 8 5.74 -5.06 8.91
N ASN A 9 6.77 -5.78 9.34
CA ASN A 9 7.15 -5.93 10.76
C ASN A 9 8.33 -5.06 11.17
N SER A 10 8.73 -4.12 10.31
CA SER A 10 9.92 -3.27 10.55
C SER A 10 9.72 -2.20 11.63
N GLY A 11 8.51 -2.01 12.12
CA GLY A 11 8.19 -0.92 13.04
C GLY A 11 7.76 0.36 12.35
N GLN A 12 8.00 0.46 11.04
CA GLN A 12 7.56 1.60 10.24
C GLN A 12 6.08 1.49 9.89
N LEU A 13 5.47 2.63 9.60
CA LEU A 13 4.16 2.65 8.95
C LEU A 13 4.38 2.29 7.48
N VAL A 14 3.73 1.24 7.00
CA VAL A 14 3.92 0.72 5.64
C VAL A 14 2.61 0.71 4.89
N LEU A 15 2.56 1.40 3.75
CA LEU A 15 1.43 1.36 2.83
C LEU A 15 1.79 0.43 1.68
N VAL A 16 0.98 -0.62 1.49
CA VAL A 16 1.16 -1.61 0.43
C VAL A 16 0.14 -1.38 -0.66
N ASP A 17 0.61 -1.25 -1.90
CA ASP A 17 -0.22 -1.15 -3.10
C ASP A 17 -0.17 -2.49 -3.83
N PHE A 18 -1.24 -3.27 -3.73
CA PHE A 18 -1.40 -4.50 -4.51
C PHE A 18 -1.93 -4.12 -5.89
N PHE A 19 -1.17 -4.41 -6.90
CA PHE A 19 -1.49 -4.02 -8.28
C PHE A 19 -1.31 -5.19 -9.25
N ALA A 20 -1.71 -4.97 -10.49
CA ALA A 20 -1.39 -5.86 -11.60
C ALA A 20 -0.96 -5.01 -12.79
N THR A 21 -0.10 -5.56 -13.65
CA THR A 21 0.43 -4.82 -14.80
C THR A 21 -0.65 -4.52 -15.84
N TRP A 22 -1.68 -5.36 -15.93
CA TRP A 22 -2.81 -5.19 -16.86
C TRP A 22 -3.90 -4.25 -16.34
N CYS A 23 -3.78 -3.77 -15.13
CA CYS A 23 -4.82 -3.02 -14.42
C CYS A 23 -4.69 -1.52 -14.73
N GLN A 24 -5.65 -0.95 -15.44
CA GLN A 24 -5.64 0.47 -15.80
C GLN A 24 -5.81 1.39 -14.58
N PRO A 25 -6.75 1.13 -13.65
CA PRO A 25 -6.84 1.95 -12.43
C PRO A 25 -5.59 1.91 -11.57
N CYS A 26 -4.83 0.81 -11.58
CA CYS A 26 -3.57 0.71 -10.85
C CYS A 26 -2.55 1.73 -11.37
N LYS A 27 -2.56 1.98 -12.68
CA LYS A 27 -1.66 2.99 -13.28
C LYS A 27 -1.96 4.39 -12.78
N ALA A 28 -3.23 4.69 -12.50
CA ALA A 28 -3.63 5.96 -11.93
C ALA A 28 -3.16 6.13 -10.49
N MET A 29 -3.06 5.01 -9.74
CA MET A 29 -2.60 5.06 -8.35
C MET A 29 -1.10 5.37 -8.23
N HIS A 30 -0.28 4.98 -9.19
CA HIS A 30 1.18 5.14 -9.07
C HIS A 30 1.60 6.60 -8.85
N PRO A 31 1.16 7.57 -9.67
CA PRO A 31 1.52 8.97 -9.42
C PRO A 31 0.92 9.54 -8.13
N ILE A 32 -0.25 9.07 -7.74
CA ILE A 32 -0.86 9.49 -6.46
C ILE A 32 0.02 9.05 -5.29
N LEU A 33 0.51 7.81 -5.30
CA LEU A 33 1.40 7.31 -4.26
C LEU A 33 2.73 8.05 -4.23
N GLU A 34 3.28 8.41 -5.39
CA GLU A 34 4.51 9.21 -5.46
C GLU A 34 4.30 10.59 -4.83
N GLN A 35 3.15 11.22 -5.08
CA GLN A 35 2.82 12.51 -4.49
C GLN A 35 2.65 12.41 -2.97
N VAL A 36 1.98 11.36 -2.50
CA VAL A 36 1.82 11.11 -1.06
C VAL A 36 3.17 10.90 -0.39
N LYS A 37 4.05 10.10 -1.00
CA LYS A 37 5.40 9.88 -0.50
C LYS A 37 6.19 11.19 -0.44
N SER A 38 6.04 12.05 -1.44
CA SER A 38 6.69 13.35 -1.47
C SER A 38 6.27 14.24 -0.28
N VAL A 39 4.98 14.19 0.07
CA VAL A 39 4.46 14.96 1.20
C VAL A 39 4.90 14.38 2.55
N LEU A 40 4.80 13.06 2.71
CA LEU A 40 5.01 12.41 4.01
C LEU A 40 6.47 12.05 4.30
N GLY A 41 7.29 11.91 3.26
CA GLY A 41 8.72 11.59 3.43
C GLY A 41 8.93 10.30 4.20
N ASP A 42 9.81 10.35 5.18
CA ASP A 42 10.23 9.19 5.96
C ASP A 42 9.20 8.73 7.00
N ARG A 43 8.08 9.44 7.12
CA ARG A 43 7.02 9.05 8.06
C ARG A 43 6.24 7.84 7.58
N ILE A 44 6.41 7.44 6.32
CA ILE A 44 5.75 6.27 5.75
C ILE A 44 6.69 5.59 4.77
N ARG A 45 6.57 4.27 4.68
CA ARG A 45 7.20 3.49 3.63
C ARG A 45 6.09 3.00 2.70
N ILE A 46 6.29 3.15 1.39
CA ILE A 46 5.31 2.69 0.38
C ILE A 46 5.96 1.61 -0.46
N ILE A 47 5.32 0.45 -0.53
CA ILE A 47 5.77 -0.66 -1.37
C ILE A 47 4.65 -1.07 -2.31
N LYS A 48 5.04 -1.61 -3.46
CA LYS A 48 4.12 -2.11 -4.49
C LYS A 48 4.32 -3.60 -4.64
N VAL A 49 3.22 -4.35 -4.63
CA VAL A 49 3.25 -5.80 -4.76
C VAL A 49 2.40 -6.20 -5.96
N ASP A 50 3.05 -6.78 -6.97
CA ASP A 50 2.38 -7.32 -8.15
C ASP A 50 1.66 -8.61 -7.73
N MET A 51 0.32 -8.60 -7.79
CA MET A 51 -0.46 -9.75 -7.32
C MET A 51 -0.28 -10.99 -8.16
N ASP A 52 0.11 -10.85 -9.43
CA ASP A 52 0.36 -12.00 -10.29
C ASP A 52 1.73 -12.62 -10.01
N LYS A 53 2.70 -11.79 -9.71
CA LYS A 53 4.06 -12.24 -9.39
C LYS A 53 4.15 -12.80 -7.97
N TYR A 54 3.43 -12.20 -7.03
CA TYR A 54 3.45 -12.59 -5.61
C TYR A 54 2.08 -13.10 -5.18
N GLY A 55 1.59 -14.12 -5.90
CA GLY A 55 0.24 -14.67 -5.70
C GLY A 55 -0.01 -15.20 -4.30
N GLU A 56 1.00 -15.79 -3.65
CA GLU A 56 0.83 -16.29 -2.29
C GLU A 56 0.58 -15.14 -1.30
N THR A 57 1.32 -14.05 -1.42
CA THR A 57 1.12 -12.87 -0.58
C THR A 57 -0.26 -12.27 -0.80
N ALA A 58 -0.66 -12.13 -2.06
CA ALA A 58 -1.99 -11.61 -2.39
C ALA A 58 -3.10 -12.50 -1.84
N SER A 59 -2.93 -13.82 -1.96
CA SER A 59 -3.89 -14.79 -1.44
C SER A 59 -3.99 -14.72 0.09
N GLN A 60 -2.88 -14.53 0.77
CA GLN A 60 -2.84 -14.41 2.23
C GLN A 60 -3.76 -13.29 2.72
N PHE A 61 -3.82 -12.18 2.00
CA PHE A 61 -4.65 -11.02 2.35
C PHE A 61 -5.96 -10.97 1.56
N ARG A 62 -6.29 -12.05 0.85
CA ARG A 62 -7.53 -12.16 0.09
C ARG A 62 -7.74 -10.99 -0.87
N ILE A 63 -6.70 -10.68 -1.64
CA ILE A 63 -6.77 -9.62 -2.64
C ILE A 63 -7.59 -10.15 -3.82
N GLN A 64 -8.78 -9.60 -4.03
CA GLN A 64 -9.71 -10.03 -5.07
C GLN A 64 -9.86 -9.00 -6.18
N SER A 65 -9.42 -7.79 -5.94
CA SER A 65 -9.48 -6.71 -6.92
C SER A 65 -8.26 -5.82 -6.78
N VAL A 66 -7.91 -5.12 -7.85
CA VAL A 66 -6.77 -4.20 -7.85
C VAL A 66 -7.20 -2.86 -8.44
N PRO A 67 -6.61 -1.75 -7.95
CA PRO A 67 -5.66 -1.68 -6.85
C PRO A 67 -6.33 -1.93 -5.50
N THR A 68 -5.59 -2.53 -4.57
CA THR A 68 -5.99 -2.61 -3.17
C THR A 68 -4.86 -2.03 -2.34
N LEU A 69 -5.17 -1.08 -1.49
CA LEU A 69 -4.21 -0.49 -0.56
C LEU A 69 -4.41 -1.05 0.82
N MET A 70 -3.32 -1.40 1.49
CA MET A 70 -3.34 -1.87 2.88
C MET A 70 -2.28 -1.13 3.68
N LEU A 71 -2.65 -0.69 4.87
CA LEU A 71 -1.74 0.00 5.78
C LEU A 71 -1.38 -0.93 6.92
N PHE A 72 -0.07 -1.06 7.18
CA PHE A 72 0.47 -1.96 8.21
C PHE A 72 1.35 -1.21 9.20
N ARG A 73 1.35 -1.67 10.45
CA ARG A 73 2.38 -1.36 11.42
C ARG A 73 2.58 -2.61 12.28
N ASN A 74 3.84 -3.05 12.42
CA ASN A 74 4.20 -4.25 13.18
C ASN A 74 3.39 -5.48 12.77
N GLY A 75 3.17 -5.64 11.46
CA GLY A 75 2.44 -6.77 10.90
C GLY A 75 0.92 -6.69 11.03
N GLU A 76 0.41 -5.67 11.70
CA GLU A 76 -1.03 -5.49 11.91
C GLU A 76 -1.63 -4.63 10.80
N VAL A 77 -2.78 -5.05 10.26
CA VAL A 77 -3.52 -4.28 9.27
C VAL A 77 -4.29 -3.18 10.00
N LEU A 78 -3.94 -1.92 9.69
CA LEU A 78 -4.59 -0.75 10.29
C LEU A 78 -5.75 -0.23 9.44
N TRP A 79 -5.65 -0.42 8.12
CA TRP A 79 -6.64 0.09 7.18
C TRP A 79 -6.50 -0.63 5.85
N ARG A 80 -7.60 -0.74 5.12
CA ARG A 80 -7.63 -1.37 3.80
C ARG A 80 -8.73 -0.75 2.95
N THR A 81 -8.45 -0.56 1.65
CA THR A 81 -9.46 -0.13 0.68
C THR A 81 -9.13 -0.69 -0.69
N SER A 82 -10.15 -0.81 -1.54
CA SER A 82 -9.99 -1.20 -2.94
C SER A 82 -10.45 -0.08 -3.86
N GLY A 83 -9.81 0.04 -5.02
CA GLY A 83 -10.09 1.09 -5.98
C GLY A 83 -9.14 2.28 -5.84
N VAL A 84 -9.30 3.25 -6.73
CA VAL A 84 -8.46 4.45 -6.76
C VAL A 84 -8.89 5.41 -5.65
N VAL A 85 -7.91 5.89 -4.89
CA VAL A 85 -8.11 6.91 -3.85
C VAL A 85 -7.33 8.14 -4.27
N ASP A 86 -7.95 9.32 -4.27
CA ASP A 86 -7.24 10.53 -4.63
C ASP A 86 -6.25 10.96 -3.54
N LYS A 87 -5.33 11.85 -3.89
CA LYS A 87 -4.27 12.30 -3.00
C LYS A 87 -4.80 12.89 -1.70
N ALA A 88 -5.78 13.77 -1.77
CA ALA A 88 -6.31 14.47 -0.59
C ALA A 88 -6.99 13.50 0.36
N GLU A 89 -7.79 12.59 -0.18
CA GLU A 89 -8.47 11.57 0.61
C GLU A 89 -7.45 10.63 1.28
N LEU A 90 -6.45 10.21 0.53
CA LEU A 90 -5.42 9.31 1.07
C LEU A 90 -4.61 9.98 2.18
N LEU A 91 -4.19 11.23 2.00
CA LEU A 91 -3.48 11.96 3.05
C LEU A 91 -4.33 12.12 4.30
N ALA A 92 -5.62 12.43 4.15
CA ALA A 92 -6.53 12.55 5.29
C ALA A 92 -6.71 11.22 6.02
N THR A 93 -6.80 10.11 5.27
CA THR A 93 -6.93 8.78 5.84
C THR A 93 -5.68 8.38 6.63
N LEU A 94 -4.49 8.69 6.12
CA LEU A 94 -3.23 8.32 6.75
C LEU A 94 -2.90 9.17 7.97
N ASP A 95 -3.39 10.39 8.03
CA ASP A 95 -3.02 11.36 9.06
C ASP A 95 -3.10 10.84 10.49
N PRO A 96 -4.19 10.15 10.91
CA PRO A 96 -4.27 9.63 12.29
C PRO A 96 -3.18 8.64 12.67
N PHE A 97 -2.56 8.00 11.68
CA PHE A 97 -1.55 6.96 11.91
C PHE A 97 -0.11 7.50 11.88
N LEU A 98 0.07 8.79 11.58
CA LEU A 98 1.40 9.39 11.39
C LEU A 98 2.05 9.87 12.70
N THR A 99 1.34 9.81 13.79
CA THR A 99 1.88 10.23 15.09
C THR A 99 2.48 9.07 15.85
#